data_d13920898c56a5238606a2c87d91c702
#
_entry.id   d13920898c56a5238606a2c87d91c702
#
_cell.length_a   1.000
_cell.length_b   1.000
_cell.length_c   1.000
_cell.angle_alpha   90.00
_cell.angle_beta   90.00
_cell.angle_gamma   90.00
#
_symmetry.space_group_name_H-M   'P 1'
#
loop_
_entity.id
_entity.type
_entity.pdbx_description
1 polymer ?
#
loop_
_entity_poly.entity_id
_entity_poly.type
_entity_poly.pdbx_seq_one_letter_code
_entity_poly.pdbx_strand_id
1 'polypeptide(L)'
;AIAAANKAGYLGDSVLGSGKKFHLEVRRAAGAYVCGEETSLLESLEGKRGLVRFKPPLPAIEGLFGKPTVVNNVISLATVPIILDKGAQYYADYG
;
A
#
# COMPACT_ATOMS: atom_id res chain seq x y z
N ALA A 1 13.31 1.45 -9.10
CA ALA A 1 13.04 0.23 -8.31
C ALA A 1 11.90 -0.59 -8.89
N ILE A 2 10.76 0.03 -9.18
CA ILE A 2 9.59 -0.69 -9.73
C ILE A 2 9.91 -1.26 -11.12
N ALA A 3 10.54 -0.48 -12.00
CA ALA A 3 10.92 -0.95 -13.32
C ALA A 3 11.90 -2.14 -13.26
N ALA A 4 12.84 -2.10 -12.32
CA ALA A 4 13.77 -3.19 -12.12
C ALA A 4 13.06 -4.45 -11.62
N ALA A 5 12.10 -4.30 -10.70
CA ALA A 5 11.30 -5.42 -10.19
C ALA A 5 10.43 -6.04 -11.28
N ASN A 6 9.81 -5.23 -12.14
CA ASN A 6 9.06 -5.72 -13.30
C ASN A 6 9.93 -6.53 -14.24
N LYS A 7 11.11 -6.01 -14.56
CA LYS A 7 12.06 -6.67 -15.45
C LYS A 7 12.56 -8.00 -14.89
N ALA A 8 12.73 -8.08 -13.57
CA ALA A 8 13.16 -9.30 -12.88
C ALA A 8 12.03 -10.33 -12.70
N GLY A 9 10.79 -10.00 -13.08
CA GLY A 9 9.65 -10.90 -12.95
C GLY A 9 8.97 -10.91 -11.58
N TYR A 10 9.27 -9.94 -10.73
CA TYR A 10 8.64 -9.86 -9.39
C TYR A 10 7.27 -9.19 -9.42
N LEU A 11 6.97 -8.46 -10.49
CA LEU A 11 5.71 -7.74 -10.65
C LEU A 11 5.13 -8.03 -12.04
N GLY A 12 3.87 -7.64 -12.25
CA GLY A 12 3.23 -7.73 -13.56
C GLY A 12 2.21 -8.84 -13.66
N ASP A 13 1.98 -9.34 -14.86
CA ASP A 13 0.91 -10.30 -15.13
C ASP A 13 1.20 -11.72 -14.63
N SER A 14 2.47 -12.06 -14.44
CA SER A 14 2.85 -13.38 -13.94
C SER A 14 4.05 -13.24 -13.02
N VAL A 15 3.78 -13.11 -11.72
CA VAL A 15 4.81 -12.95 -10.70
C VAL A 15 5.60 -14.25 -10.56
N LEU A 16 6.90 -14.21 -10.85
CA LEU A 16 7.81 -15.35 -10.81
C LEU A 16 7.30 -16.56 -11.58
N GLY A 17 6.55 -16.34 -12.66
CA GLY A 17 6.00 -17.42 -13.49
C GLY A 17 4.84 -18.17 -12.85
N SER A 18 4.27 -17.66 -11.75
CA SER A 18 3.20 -18.34 -11.01
C SER A 18 1.81 -18.21 -11.65
N GLY A 19 1.65 -17.34 -12.65
CA GLY A 19 0.36 -16.99 -13.21
C GLY A 19 -0.47 -16.00 -12.37
N LYS A 20 0.06 -15.57 -11.23
CA LYS A 20 -0.59 -14.55 -10.39
C LYS A 20 -0.14 -13.16 -10.82
N LYS A 21 -1.07 -12.21 -10.78
CA LYS A 21 -0.84 -10.83 -11.17
C LYS A 21 -0.57 -9.97 -9.96
N PHE A 22 0.41 -9.08 -10.06
CA PHE A 22 0.61 -8.02 -9.08
C PHE A 22 1.20 -6.80 -9.77
N HIS A 23 0.53 -5.67 -9.61
CA HIS A 23 0.94 -4.40 -10.18
C HIS A 23 1.21 -3.39 -9.09
N LEU A 24 2.29 -2.62 -9.26
CA LEU A 24 2.69 -1.59 -8.31
C LEU A 24 2.89 -0.28 -9.07
N GLU A 25 2.24 0.77 -8.60
CA GLU A 25 2.30 2.09 -9.20
C GLU A 25 2.74 3.13 -8.17
N VAL A 26 3.47 4.14 -8.64
CA VAL A 26 3.78 5.33 -7.86
C VAL A 26 2.88 6.46 -8.32
N ARG A 27 2.18 7.07 -7.38
CA ARG A 27 1.35 8.23 -7.64
C ARG A 27 1.87 9.44 -6.88
N ARG A 28 2.09 10.52 -7.62
CA ARG A 28 2.38 11.82 -7.01
C ARG A 28 1.07 12.45 -6.60
N ALA A 29 0.95 12.80 -5.34
CA ALA A 29 -0.22 13.50 -4.81
C ALA A 29 0.15 14.93 -4.44
N ALA A 30 -0.75 15.84 -4.71
CA ALA A 30 -0.67 17.19 -4.16
C ALA A 30 -1.40 17.18 -2.82
N GLY A 31 -0.76 17.64 -1.76
CA GLY A 31 -1.41 17.61 -0.48
C GLY A 31 -0.59 18.25 0.62
N ALA A 32 -1.15 18.17 1.80
CA ALA A 32 -0.57 18.67 3.04
C ALA A 32 -0.40 17.51 4.02
N TYR A 33 0.03 17.81 5.22
CA TYR A 33 0.20 16.81 6.28
C TYR A 33 -1.06 15.97 6.51
N VAL A 34 -2.25 16.58 6.39
CA VAL A 34 -3.53 15.87 6.53
C VAL A 34 -3.67 14.68 5.59
N CYS A 35 -2.99 14.66 4.47
CA CYS A 35 -3.02 13.55 3.51
C CYS A 35 -2.30 12.30 4.02
N GLY A 36 -1.71 12.34 5.21
CA GLY A 36 -1.24 11.17 5.92
C GLY A 36 -2.35 10.38 6.62
N GLU A 37 -3.52 10.99 6.81
CA GLU A 37 -4.69 10.28 7.31
C GLU A 37 -5.27 9.42 6.18
N GLU A 38 -5.71 8.19 6.46
CA GLU A 38 -6.04 7.22 5.40
C GLU A 38 -7.17 7.68 4.46
N THR A 39 -8.22 8.29 4.99
CA THR A 39 -9.34 8.74 4.17
C THR A 39 -8.99 9.99 3.37
N SER A 40 -8.21 10.90 3.93
CA SER A 40 -7.67 12.06 3.21
C SER A 40 -6.73 11.63 2.10
N LEU A 41 -5.91 10.61 2.35
CA LEU A 41 -5.04 10.02 1.34
C LEU A 41 -5.84 9.50 0.16
N LEU A 42 -6.94 8.79 0.41
CA LEU A 42 -7.81 8.27 -0.63
C LEU A 42 -8.46 9.39 -1.44
N GLU A 43 -8.94 10.45 -0.79
CA GLU A 43 -9.49 11.62 -1.47
C GLU A 43 -8.45 12.27 -2.39
N SER A 44 -7.23 12.43 -1.89
CA SER A 44 -6.13 13.00 -2.68
C SER A 44 -5.78 12.14 -3.89
N LEU A 45 -5.74 10.82 -3.74
CA LEU A 45 -5.47 9.89 -4.83
C LEU A 45 -6.56 9.91 -5.91
N GLU A 46 -7.80 10.17 -5.51
CA GLU A 46 -8.93 10.31 -6.45
C GLU A 46 -8.93 11.65 -7.18
N GLY A 47 -7.95 12.52 -6.91
CA GLY A 47 -7.86 13.84 -7.52
C GLY A 47 -8.71 14.90 -6.86
N LYS A 48 -9.22 14.61 -5.66
CA LYS A 48 -10.03 15.53 -4.87
C LYS A 48 -9.18 16.22 -3.82
N ARG A 49 -9.74 17.26 -3.19
CA ARG A 49 -9.10 17.89 -2.05
C ARG A 49 -8.97 16.88 -0.90
N GLY A 50 -7.82 16.89 -0.24
CA GLY A 50 -7.54 15.96 0.85
C GLY A 50 -8.35 16.27 2.10
N LEU A 51 -9.57 15.76 2.16
CA LEU A 51 -10.47 15.90 3.29
C LEU A 51 -10.78 14.52 3.88
N VAL A 52 -11.02 14.49 5.19
CA VAL A 52 -11.38 13.26 5.89
C VAL A 52 -12.79 12.82 5.49
N ARG A 53 -12.96 11.51 5.28
CA ARG A 53 -14.27 10.90 5.03
C ARG A 53 -14.91 10.43 6.33
N PHE A 54 -16.24 10.34 6.32
CA PHE A 54 -16.96 9.70 7.41
C PHE A 54 -16.70 8.19 7.44
N LYS A 55 -16.61 7.64 8.62
CA LYS A 55 -16.58 6.20 8.87
C LYS A 55 -17.78 5.82 9.74
N PRO A 56 -18.56 4.77 9.45
CA PRO A 56 -18.51 3.92 8.27
C PRO A 56 -18.93 4.64 6.98
N PRO A 57 -18.53 4.13 5.77
CA PRO A 57 -17.86 2.85 5.56
C PRO A 57 -16.35 2.90 5.81
N LEU A 58 -15.79 1.77 6.27
CA LEU A 58 -14.36 1.61 6.39
C LEU A 58 -13.73 1.44 5.00
N PRO A 59 -12.47 1.87 4.79
CA PRO A 59 -11.80 1.70 3.48
C PRO A 59 -11.73 0.25 3.00
N ALA A 60 -11.68 -0.71 3.91
CA ALA A 60 -11.69 -2.13 3.55
C ALA A 60 -12.97 -2.55 2.83
N ILE A 61 -14.07 -1.84 3.06
CA ILE A 61 -15.36 -2.10 2.41
C ILE A 61 -15.52 -1.19 1.20
N GLU A 62 -15.25 0.09 1.37
CA GLU A 62 -15.43 1.11 0.34
C GLU A 62 -14.35 2.19 0.47
N GLY A 63 -13.26 2.04 -0.27
CA GLY A 63 -12.10 2.91 -0.22
C GLY A 63 -11.87 3.70 -1.50
N LEU A 64 -10.75 3.46 -2.17
CA LEU A 64 -10.36 4.15 -3.39
C LEU A 64 -11.34 3.86 -4.53
N PHE A 65 -11.93 4.90 -5.09
CA PHE A 65 -12.96 4.81 -6.14
C PHE A 65 -14.13 3.89 -5.74
N GLY A 66 -14.48 3.85 -4.47
CA GLY A 66 -15.55 3.01 -3.95
C GLY A 66 -15.23 1.52 -3.86
N LYS A 67 -13.99 1.13 -4.11
CA LYS A 67 -13.55 -0.27 -4.09
C LYS A 67 -12.93 -0.64 -2.74
N PRO A 68 -13.00 -1.92 -2.35
CA PRO A 68 -12.31 -2.37 -1.14
C PRO A 68 -10.82 -2.02 -1.19
N THR A 69 -10.33 -1.41 -0.13
CA THR A 69 -8.96 -0.86 -0.10
C THR A 69 -8.33 -1.13 1.26
N VAL A 70 -7.07 -1.55 1.26
CA VAL A 70 -6.25 -1.70 2.45
C VAL A 70 -5.19 -0.62 2.44
N VAL A 71 -5.05 0.10 3.55
CA VAL A 71 -4.03 1.14 3.71
C VAL A 71 -3.02 0.65 4.75
N ASN A 72 -1.75 0.66 4.36
CA ASN A 72 -0.66 0.24 5.23
C ASN A 72 0.45 1.28 5.26
N ASN A 73 1.06 1.42 6.42
CA ASN A 73 2.24 2.26 6.59
C ASN A 73 3.45 1.63 5.87
N VAL A 74 4.30 2.46 5.29
CA VAL A 74 5.49 2.00 4.56
C VAL A 74 6.44 1.22 5.48
N ILE A 75 6.61 1.66 6.72
CA ILE A 75 7.48 0.97 7.69
C ILE A 75 6.95 -0.43 7.97
N SER A 76 5.63 -0.59 8.11
CA SER A 76 5.02 -1.91 8.29
C SER A 76 5.31 -2.83 7.12
N LEU A 77 5.15 -2.33 5.89
CA LEU A 77 5.44 -3.11 4.69
C LEU A 77 6.93 -3.45 4.56
N ALA A 78 7.81 -2.52 4.91
CA ALA A 78 9.25 -2.74 4.88
C ALA A 78 9.72 -3.74 5.95
N THR A 79 8.96 -3.91 7.03
CA THR A 79 9.25 -4.86 8.09
C THR A 79 8.95 -6.30 7.69
N VAL A 80 8.00 -6.52 6.78
CA VAL A 80 7.58 -7.87 6.36
C VAL A 80 8.74 -8.73 5.85
N PRO A 81 9.62 -8.26 4.94
CA PRO A 81 10.76 -9.06 4.50
C PRO A 81 11.69 -9.47 5.65
N ILE A 82 11.88 -8.61 6.63
CA ILE A 82 12.74 -8.90 7.80
C ILE A 82 12.13 -10.04 8.60
N ILE A 83 10.82 -10.01 8.84
CA ILE A 83 10.11 -11.05 9.58
C ILE A 83 10.18 -12.38 8.82
N LEU A 84 9.97 -12.36 7.51
CA LEU A 84 10.01 -13.57 6.68
C LEU A 84 11.41 -14.18 6.61
N ASP A 85 12.45 -13.37 6.59
CA ASP A 85 13.85 -13.83 6.53
C ASP A 85 14.39 -14.29 7.88
N LYS A 86 14.17 -13.52 8.94
CA LYS A 86 14.75 -13.72 10.27
C LYS A 86 13.82 -14.43 11.25
N GLY A 87 12.52 -14.54 10.95
CA GLY A 87 11.52 -15.12 11.82
C GLY A 87 10.88 -14.13 12.77
N ALA A 88 9.70 -14.48 13.26
CA ALA A 88 8.90 -13.62 14.14
C ALA A 88 9.62 -13.29 15.47
N GLN A 89 10.34 -14.26 16.01
CA GLN A 89 11.06 -14.08 17.27
C GLN A 89 12.15 -13.01 17.17
N TYR A 90 12.86 -12.96 16.06
CA TYR A 90 13.86 -11.92 15.81
C TYR A 90 13.26 -10.52 15.92
N TYR A 91 12.09 -10.33 15.31
CA TYR A 91 11.38 -9.05 15.37
C TYR A 91 10.87 -8.74 16.77
N ALA A 92 10.31 -9.74 17.45
CA ALA A 92 9.79 -9.59 18.81
C ALA A 92 10.88 -9.20 19.80
N ASP A 93 12.10 -9.70 19.62
CA ASP A 93 13.25 -9.40 20.51
C ASP A 93 13.74 -7.95 20.38
N TYR A 94 13.34 -7.25 19.34
CA TYR A 94 13.69 -5.85 19.12
C TYR A 94 12.90 -4.87 19.98
N GLY A 95 11.74 -5.26 20.40
CA GLY A 95 10.85 -4.42 21.16
C GLY A 95 10.28 -5.17 22.36
#